data_9c872b9563b6978c2bbed4ddc6b2aa61
#
_entry.id   9c872b9563b6978c2bbed4ddc6b2aa61
#
_cell.length_a   1.000
_cell.length_b   1.000
_cell.length_c   1.000
_cell.angle_alpha   90.00
_cell.angle_beta   90.00
_cell.angle_gamma   90.00
#
_symmetry.space_group_name_H-M   'P 1'
#
loop_
_entity.id
_entity.type
_entity.pdbx_description
1 polymer ?
#
loop_
_entity_poly.entity_id
_entity_poly.type
_entity_poly.pdbx_seq_one_letter_code
_entity_poly.pdbx_strand_id
1 'polypeptide(L)'
;MPPETKERLVFAVPNKGRMRDPALRLLESAGIKWLGEERAYLSKTTDPEIDILSVRAADIPVYVYYGIADLGITGRDIVAETGLEVYELADLGFGCCDLVVAVSKDSGIRSPSEIPHGSKIATEFPNVAKAYFDEIGIQVETITLKGAVEIAPRLGLAIAIVDISSTGATLEKNRLSAIGKVMSSSARLICNKISYKTKYDKVEAITNKLKGLSP
;
A
#
# COMPACT_ATOMS: atom_id res chain seq x y z
N MET A 1 12.74 32.31 -6.91
CA MET A 1 11.96 32.26 -5.68
C MET A 1 11.11 31.00 -5.75
N PRO A 2 11.15 30.08 -4.79
CA PRO A 2 10.18 29.02 -4.73
C PRO A 2 8.82 29.67 -4.38
N PRO A 3 7.69 29.20 -4.93
CA PRO A 3 6.40 29.79 -4.71
C PRO A 3 5.99 29.68 -3.24
N GLU A 4 5.11 30.57 -2.79
CA GLU A 4 4.55 30.73 -1.43
C GLU A 4 3.80 29.51 -0.86
N THR A 5 4.14 28.31 -1.26
CA THR A 5 3.48 27.04 -0.89
C THR A 5 3.93 26.49 0.48
N LYS A 6 4.74 27.22 1.26
CA LYS A 6 5.31 26.70 2.53
C LYS A 6 4.29 26.53 3.68
N GLU A 7 3.08 27.07 3.56
CA GLU A 7 2.04 26.96 4.60
C GLU A 7 0.96 25.90 4.33
N ARG A 8 0.80 25.46 3.09
CA ARG A 8 -0.24 24.50 2.71
C ARG A 8 0.23 23.08 2.96
N LEU A 9 -0.71 22.22 3.36
CA LEU A 9 -0.47 20.77 3.42
C LEU A 9 -0.69 20.16 2.03
N VAL A 10 0.21 19.30 1.61
CA VAL A 10 0.03 18.44 0.43
C VAL A 10 -0.38 17.06 0.89
N PHE A 11 -1.54 16.60 0.47
CA PHE A 11 -2.11 15.31 0.82
C PHE A 11 -2.08 14.36 -0.38
N ALA A 12 -1.24 13.33 -0.33
CA ALA A 12 -1.12 12.34 -1.41
C ALA A 12 -2.24 11.28 -1.31
N VAL A 13 -2.94 11.05 -2.42
CA VAL A 13 -4.02 10.06 -2.52
C VAL A 13 -3.83 9.15 -3.73
N PRO A 14 -4.35 7.90 -3.68
CA PRO A 14 -4.33 7.01 -4.83
C PRO A 14 -5.11 7.58 -6.02
N ASN A 15 -4.51 7.60 -7.22
CA ASN A 15 -5.15 8.07 -8.44
C ASN A 15 -6.03 7.01 -9.13
N LYS A 16 -5.92 5.75 -8.71
CA LYS A 16 -6.68 4.61 -9.24
C LYS A 16 -6.69 3.44 -8.27
N GLY A 17 -7.44 2.40 -8.63
CA GLY A 17 -7.53 1.17 -7.85
C GLY A 17 -8.52 1.25 -6.69
N ARG A 18 -8.61 0.15 -5.93
CA ARG A 18 -9.63 -0.06 -4.89
C ARG A 18 -9.61 0.96 -3.73
N MET A 19 -8.49 1.64 -3.50
CA MET A 19 -8.36 2.60 -2.41
C MET A 19 -8.70 4.04 -2.81
N ARG A 20 -8.78 4.36 -4.12
CA ARG A 20 -9.01 5.75 -4.58
C ARG A 20 -10.33 6.32 -4.06
N ASP A 21 -11.43 5.69 -4.42
CA ASP A 21 -12.75 6.21 -4.10
C ASP A 21 -13.05 6.22 -2.59
N PRO A 22 -12.69 5.18 -1.81
CA PRO A 22 -12.79 5.26 -0.35
C PRO A 22 -11.95 6.39 0.26
N ALA A 23 -10.73 6.61 -0.20
CA ALA A 23 -9.87 7.69 0.29
C ALA A 23 -10.48 9.08 0.01
N LEU A 24 -10.98 9.31 -1.21
CA LEU A 24 -11.62 10.58 -1.57
C LEU A 24 -12.92 10.80 -0.79
N ARG A 25 -13.75 9.76 -0.60
CA ARG A 25 -14.97 9.87 0.23
C ARG A 25 -14.64 10.19 1.69
N LEU A 26 -13.61 9.59 2.25
CA LEU A 26 -13.19 9.86 3.62
C LEU A 26 -12.73 11.31 3.77
N LEU A 27 -11.93 11.83 2.83
CA LEU A 27 -11.51 13.23 2.81
C LEU A 27 -12.70 14.19 2.65
N GLU A 28 -13.63 13.89 1.74
CA GLU A 28 -14.86 14.70 1.54
C GLU A 28 -15.71 14.71 2.82
N SER A 29 -15.85 13.59 3.52
CA SER A 29 -16.53 13.51 4.82
C SER A 29 -15.85 14.34 5.90
N ALA A 30 -14.52 14.52 5.80
CA ALA A 30 -13.74 15.40 6.66
C ALA A 30 -13.79 16.88 6.24
N GLY A 31 -14.58 17.24 5.19
CA GLY A 31 -14.69 18.60 4.66
C GLY A 31 -13.61 18.97 3.64
N ILE A 32 -12.80 18.01 3.20
CA ILE A 32 -11.70 18.20 2.24
C ILE A 32 -12.15 17.64 0.89
N LYS A 33 -12.90 18.41 0.11
CA LYS A 33 -13.36 17.97 -1.20
C LYS A 33 -12.35 18.30 -2.28
N TRP A 34 -12.00 17.32 -3.09
CA TRP A 34 -11.14 17.51 -4.26
C TRP A 34 -11.85 18.34 -5.34
N LEU A 35 -11.16 19.36 -5.85
CA LEU A 35 -11.66 20.27 -6.90
C LEU A 35 -10.93 20.06 -8.23
N GLY A 36 -10.05 19.08 -8.31
CA GLY A 36 -9.24 18.82 -9.50
C GLY A 36 -9.99 18.05 -10.58
N GLU A 37 -9.45 18.13 -11.79
CA GLU A 37 -9.85 17.28 -12.91
C GLU A 37 -9.24 15.86 -12.78
N GLU A 38 -9.86 14.87 -13.39
CA GLU A 38 -9.51 13.45 -13.25
C GLU A 38 -8.04 13.12 -13.60
N ARG A 39 -7.40 13.94 -14.44
CA ARG A 39 -6.00 13.76 -14.87
C ARG A 39 -5.01 14.72 -14.20
N ALA A 40 -5.47 15.59 -13.31
CA ALA A 40 -4.59 16.51 -12.62
C ALA A 40 -3.83 15.79 -11.49
N TYR A 41 -2.50 15.90 -11.50
CA TYR A 41 -1.66 15.33 -10.44
C TYR A 41 -1.72 16.15 -9.16
N LEU A 42 -1.72 17.48 -9.25
CA LEU A 42 -1.83 18.39 -8.11
C LEU A 42 -3.05 19.29 -8.28
N SER A 43 -3.90 19.35 -7.28
CA SER A 43 -5.17 20.04 -7.35
C SER A 43 -5.51 20.71 -6.03
N LYS A 44 -6.29 21.79 -6.12
CA LYS A 44 -6.89 22.45 -4.96
C LYS A 44 -8.02 21.63 -4.37
N THR A 45 -8.33 21.93 -3.11
CA THR A 45 -9.51 21.41 -2.42
C THR A 45 -10.43 22.54 -1.96
N THR A 46 -11.58 22.18 -1.38
CA THR A 46 -12.44 23.14 -0.70
C THR A 46 -11.79 23.75 0.54
N ASP A 47 -10.78 23.09 1.13
CA ASP A 47 -9.98 23.64 2.20
C ASP A 47 -8.80 24.45 1.59
N PRO A 48 -8.72 25.77 1.82
CA PRO A 48 -7.69 26.62 1.22
C PRO A 48 -6.26 26.26 1.70
N GLU A 49 -6.13 25.52 2.78
CA GLU A 49 -4.83 25.12 3.34
C GLU A 49 -4.35 23.74 2.87
N ILE A 50 -5.14 23.01 2.06
CA ILE A 50 -4.83 21.64 1.63
C ILE A 50 -4.87 21.52 0.12
N ASP A 51 -3.82 20.96 -0.45
CA ASP A 51 -3.75 20.52 -1.84
C ASP A 51 -3.70 19.00 -1.91
N ILE A 52 -4.33 18.40 -2.92
CA ILE A 52 -4.28 16.96 -3.16
C ILE A 52 -3.27 16.65 -4.26
N LEU A 53 -2.36 15.72 -3.96
CA LEU A 53 -1.46 15.08 -4.91
C LEU A 53 -2.01 13.70 -5.28
N SER A 54 -2.51 13.55 -6.52
CA SER A 54 -3.13 12.31 -7.02
C SER A 54 -2.11 11.47 -7.77
N VAL A 55 -1.60 10.40 -7.16
CA VAL A 55 -0.52 9.54 -7.69
C VAL A 55 -0.80 8.06 -7.48
N ARG A 56 0.04 7.18 -8.00
CA ARG A 56 -0.11 5.74 -7.73
C ARG A 56 0.09 5.45 -6.25
N ALA A 57 -0.71 4.55 -5.70
CA ALA A 57 -0.59 4.13 -4.29
C ALA A 57 0.83 3.67 -3.93
N ALA A 58 1.51 2.98 -4.86
CA ALA A 58 2.88 2.50 -4.67
C ALA A 58 3.91 3.62 -4.54
N ASP A 59 3.63 4.81 -5.09
CA ASP A 59 4.56 5.93 -5.09
C ASP A 59 4.33 6.87 -3.88
N ILE A 60 3.17 6.78 -3.22
CA ILE A 60 2.80 7.67 -2.10
C ILE A 60 3.84 7.67 -0.98
N PRO A 61 4.36 6.52 -0.48
CA PRO A 61 5.37 6.56 0.57
C PRO A 61 6.63 7.33 0.17
N VAL A 62 7.01 7.28 -1.11
CA VAL A 62 8.17 8.01 -1.64
C VAL A 62 7.92 9.53 -1.57
N TYR A 63 6.76 9.99 -2.06
CA TYR A 63 6.41 11.41 -2.00
C TYR A 63 6.32 11.93 -0.56
N VAL A 64 5.80 11.12 0.35
CA VAL A 64 5.70 11.46 1.77
C VAL A 64 7.09 11.45 2.42
N TYR A 65 7.91 10.43 2.18
CA TYR A 65 9.26 10.34 2.73
C TYR A 65 10.12 11.54 2.37
N TYR A 66 10.12 11.95 1.09
CA TYR A 66 10.88 13.11 0.62
C TYR A 66 10.24 14.47 0.92
N GLY A 67 9.09 14.52 1.59
CA GLY A 67 8.43 15.76 1.99
C GLY A 67 7.79 16.54 0.84
N ILE A 68 7.56 15.90 -0.32
CA ILE A 68 6.76 16.47 -1.41
C ILE A 68 5.28 16.44 -1.03
N ALA A 69 4.85 15.40 -0.32
CA ALA A 69 3.58 15.35 0.38
C ALA A 69 3.82 15.31 1.90
N ASP A 70 3.02 16.05 2.64
CA ASP A 70 3.03 16.07 4.10
C ASP A 70 2.35 14.83 4.68
N LEU A 71 1.20 14.47 4.08
CA LEU A 71 0.36 13.34 4.44
C LEU A 71 0.09 12.47 3.21
N GLY A 72 -0.27 11.20 3.44
CA GLY A 72 -0.68 10.32 2.36
C GLY A 72 -1.58 9.18 2.84
N ILE A 73 -2.44 8.69 1.95
CA ILE A 73 -3.22 7.47 2.16
C ILE A 73 -2.70 6.40 1.23
N THR A 74 -2.21 5.28 1.79
CA THR A 74 -1.72 4.13 1.03
C THR A 74 -1.93 2.83 1.80
N GLY A 75 -1.63 1.68 1.20
CA GLY A 75 -1.71 0.39 1.87
C GLY A 75 -0.54 0.15 2.83
N ARG A 76 -0.78 -0.53 3.96
CA ARG A 76 0.27 -0.97 4.87
C ARG A 76 1.28 -1.89 4.18
N ASP A 77 0.81 -2.74 3.27
CA ASP A 77 1.62 -3.60 2.40
C ASP A 77 2.64 -2.80 1.58
N ILE A 78 2.20 -1.66 1.02
CA ILE A 78 3.05 -0.76 0.24
C ILE A 78 4.09 -0.06 1.14
N VAL A 79 3.68 0.41 2.33
CA VAL A 79 4.63 1.02 3.29
C VAL A 79 5.70 0.00 3.69
N ALA A 80 5.30 -1.23 4.01
CA ALA A 80 6.21 -2.30 4.36
C ALA A 80 7.16 -2.65 3.20
N GLU A 81 6.63 -2.72 1.97
CA GLU A 81 7.44 -3.03 0.79
C GLU A 81 8.50 -1.97 0.48
N THR A 82 8.16 -0.68 0.65
CA THR A 82 9.14 0.39 0.39
C THR A 82 10.23 0.46 1.45
N GLY A 83 9.96 0.03 2.69
CA GLY A 83 10.88 0.16 3.82
C GLY A 83 11.22 1.61 4.19
N LEU A 84 10.50 2.58 3.63
CA LEU A 84 10.75 4.00 3.90
C LEU A 84 10.22 4.40 5.27
N GLU A 85 11.02 5.18 6.00
CA GLU A 85 10.67 5.64 7.33
C GLU A 85 9.69 6.81 7.33
N VAL A 86 8.41 6.51 7.33
CA VAL A 86 7.30 7.46 7.51
C VAL A 86 6.57 7.19 8.83
N TYR A 87 5.82 8.16 9.36
CA TYR A 87 4.90 7.89 10.47
C TYR A 87 3.60 7.30 9.94
N GLU A 88 3.16 6.17 10.51
CA GLU A 88 1.80 5.65 10.35
C GLU A 88 0.93 6.25 11.46
N LEU A 89 0.07 7.22 11.13
CA LEU A 89 -0.74 7.96 12.11
C LEU A 89 -2.07 7.26 12.44
N ALA A 90 -2.65 6.54 11.48
CA ALA A 90 -3.91 5.86 11.66
C ALA A 90 -4.08 4.67 10.71
N ASP A 91 -4.80 3.65 11.17
CA ASP A 91 -5.49 2.66 10.34
C ASP A 91 -6.84 3.25 9.94
N LEU A 92 -7.12 3.31 8.64
CA LEU A 92 -8.35 3.90 8.11
C LEU A 92 -9.46 2.88 7.87
N GLY A 93 -9.21 1.59 8.18
CA GLY A 93 -10.22 0.52 8.21
C GLY A 93 -10.77 0.08 6.86
N PHE A 94 -10.32 0.62 5.73
CA PHE A 94 -10.76 0.22 4.41
C PHE A 94 -9.63 -0.37 3.56
N GLY A 95 -9.96 -0.92 2.39
CA GLY A 95 -8.98 -1.53 1.49
C GLY A 95 -8.31 -2.77 2.09
N CYS A 96 -8.97 -3.45 3.03
CA CYS A 96 -8.44 -4.61 3.72
C CYS A 96 -8.11 -5.75 2.76
N CYS A 97 -6.98 -6.39 2.98
CA CYS A 97 -6.52 -7.57 2.26
C CYS A 97 -5.45 -8.31 3.07
N ASP A 98 -5.20 -9.54 2.70
CA ASP A 98 -4.06 -10.30 3.20
C ASP A 98 -3.03 -10.47 2.09
N LEU A 99 -1.75 -10.35 2.43
CA LEU A 99 -0.65 -10.85 1.62
C LEU A 99 -0.45 -12.31 1.99
N VAL A 100 -0.48 -13.20 1.00
CA VAL A 100 -0.43 -14.65 1.24
C VAL A 100 0.63 -15.32 0.38
N VAL A 101 1.21 -16.40 0.90
CA VAL A 101 1.97 -17.37 0.08
C VAL A 101 0.97 -18.29 -0.57
N ALA A 102 1.02 -18.43 -1.90
CA ALA A 102 0.17 -19.37 -2.62
C ALA A 102 0.97 -20.22 -3.61
N VAL A 103 0.54 -21.46 -3.78
CA VAL A 103 1.16 -22.47 -4.66
C VAL A 103 0.12 -23.09 -5.57
N SER A 104 0.55 -23.79 -6.63
CA SER A 104 -0.39 -24.61 -7.42
C SER A 104 -1.08 -25.64 -6.53
N LYS A 105 -2.39 -25.85 -6.72
CA LYS A 105 -3.15 -26.91 -6.01
C LYS A 105 -2.55 -28.31 -6.23
N ASP A 106 -1.87 -28.49 -7.34
CA ASP A 106 -1.25 -29.77 -7.72
C ASP A 106 0.19 -29.93 -7.21
N SER A 107 0.76 -28.93 -6.49
CA SER A 107 2.16 -28.92 -6.03
C SER A 107 2.46 -29.93 -4.90
N GLY A 108 1.44 -30.30 -4.15
CA GLY A 108 1.63 -31.12 -2.92
C GLY A 108 2.11 -30.33 -1.70
N ILE A 109 2.56 -29.07 -1.84
CA ILE A 109 3.04 -28.20 -0.75
C ILE A 109 1.85 -27.68 0.05
N ARG A 110 1.91 -27.78 1.37
CA ARG A 110 0.81 -27.43 2.28
C ARG A 110 1.11 -26.27 3.23
N SER A 111 2.39 -25.98 3.44
CA SER A 111 2.84 -24.87 4.28
C SER A 111 4.04 -24.17 3.68
N PRO A 112 4.30 -22.90 4.01
CA PRO A 112 5.48 -22.18 3.53
C PRO A 112 6.79 -22.87 3.92
N SER A 113 6.83 -23.58 5.06
CA SER A 113 8.01 -24.30 5.54
C SER A 113 8.40 -25.53 4.69
N GLU A 114 7.51 -26.00 3.82
CA GLU A 114 7.76 -27.09 2.89
C GLU A 114 8.36 -26.62 1.56
N ILE A 115 8.45 -25.30 1.34
CA ILE A 115 9.07 -24.73 0.13
C ILE A 115 10.59 -24.99 0.19
N PRO A 116 11.17 -25.64 -0.83
CA PRO A 116 12.60 -25.94 -0.83
C PRO A 116 13.46 -24.67 -0.82
N HIS A 117 14.60 -24.70 -0.13
CA HIS A 117 15.58 -23.62 -0.19
C HIS A 117 16.03 -23.34 -1.63
N GLY A 118 16.26 -22.05 -1.96
CA GLY A 118 16.65 -21.64 -3.30
C GLY A 118 15.48 -21.56 -4.30
N SER A 119 14.25 -21.83 -3.83
CA SER A 119 13.06 -21.74 -4.70
C SER A 119 12.79 -20.31 -5.18
N LYS A 120 12.23 -20.21 -6.39
CA LYS A 120 11.77 -18.94 -6.96
C LYS A 120 10.37 -18.61 -6.51
N ILE A 121 10.17 -17.38 -6.02
CA ILE A 121 8.90 -16.83 -5.57
C ILE A 121 8.56 -15.59 -6.40
N ALA A 122 7.48 -15.61 -7.14
CA ALA A 122 7.04 -14.45 -7.92
C ALA A 122 6.16 -13.53 -7.06
N THR A 123 6.38 -12.21 -7.15
CA THR A 123 5.68 -11.24 -6.30
C THR A 123 5.79 -9.80 -6.82
N GLU A 124 4.82 -8.94 -6.47
CA GLU A 124 4.98 -7.47 -6.53
C GLU A 124 5.67 -6.89 -5.29
N PHE A 125 5.85 -7.71 -4.22
CA PHE A 125 6.32 -7.32 -2.89
C PHE A 125 7.60 -8.07 -2.51
N PRO A 126 8.73 -7.90 -3.26
CA PRO A 126 9.94 -8.68 -3.04
C PRO A 126 10.57 -8.49 -1.67
N ASN A 127 10.53 -7.28 -1.10
CA ASN A 127 11.12 -7.01 0.22
C ASN A 127 10.31 -7.66 1.34
N VAL A 128 8.98 -7.55 1.29
CA VAL A 128 8.08 -8.20 2.25
C VAL A 128 8.16 -9.71 2.13
N ALA A 129 8.18 -10.25 0.90
CA ALA A 129 8.30 -11.68 0.68
C ALA A 129 9.64 -12.22 1.23
N LYS A 130 10.74 -11.54 0.93
CA LYS A 130 12.05 -11.92 1.45
C LYS A 130 12.09 -11.90 2.97
N ALA A 131 11.64 -10.82 3.60
CA ALA A 131 11.62 -10.71 5.07
C ALA A 131 10.81 -11.85 5.71
N TYR A 132 9.65 -12.20 5.15
CA TYR A 132 8.82 -13.31 5.63
C TYR A 132 9.54 -14.66 5.54
N PHE A 133 10.17 -14.97 4.40
CA PHE A 133 10.87 -16.24 4.23
C PHE A 133 12.15 -16.31 5.07
N ASP A 134 12.86 -15.18 5.25
CA ASP A 134 14.02 -15.10 6.16
C ASP A 134 13.59 -15.36 7.62
N GLU A 135 12.42 -14.83 8.06
CA GLU A 135 11.88 -15.06 9.41
C GLU A 135 11.58 -16.53 9.69
N ILE A 136 11.05 -17.25 8.70
CA ILE A 136 10.79 -18.71 8.84
C ILE A 136 12.00 -19.57 8.47
N GLY A 137 13.17 -18.98 8.21
CA GLY A 137 14.43 -19.67 7.98
C GLY A 137 14.58 -20.30 6.59
N ILE A 138 13.80 -19.86 5.58
CA ILE A 138 13.84 -20.41 4.22
C ILE A 138 14.46 -19.40 3.25
N GLN A 139 15.56 -19.76 2.62
CA GLN A 139 16.17 -18.94 1.59
C GLN A 139 15.40 -19.08 0.27
N VAL A 140 15.00 -17.96 -0.31
CA VAL A 140 14.27 -17.89 -1.59
C VAL A 140 14.88 -16.85 -2.54
N GLU A 141 14.65 -17.05 -3.84
CA GLU A 141 14.93 -16.07 -4.87
C GLU A 141 13.61 -15.37 -5.25
N THR A 142 13.50 -14.05 -5.04
CA THR A 142 12.31 -13.32 -5.43
C THR A 142 12.38 -12.86 -6.89
N ILE A 143 11.30 -13.12 -7.67
CA ILE A 143 11.12 -12.61 -9.03
C ILE A 143 10.06 -11.52 -8.98
N THR A 144 10.49 -10.27 -9.22
CA THR A 144 9.58 -9.12 -9.19
C THR A 144 8.77 -9.04 -10.48
N LEU A 145 7.45 -9.12 -10.35
CA LEU A 145 6.48 -8.89 -11.44
C LEU A 145 5.61 -7.67 -11.10
N LYS A 146 5.22 -6.89 -12.11
CA LYS A 146 4.35 -5.71 -11.94
C LYS A 146 2.90 -5.98 -12.40
N GLY A 147 2.44 -7.20 -12.21
CA GLY A 147 1.10 -7.69 -12.54
C GLY A 147 1.13 -9.13 -13.01
N ALA A 148 -0.05 -9.77 -13.07
CA ALA A 148 -0.22 -11.17 -13.47
C ALA A 148 0.71 -12.16 -12.73
N VAL A 149 0.93 -11.91 -11.44
CA VAL A 149 1.79 -12.73 -10.56
C VAL A 149 1.25 -14.16 -10.46
N GLU A 150 -0.07 -14.30 -10.43
CA GLU A 150 -0.83 -15.54 -10.25
C GLU A 150 -0.59 -16.59 -11.35
N ILE A 151 -0.10 -16.18 -12.53
CA ILE A 151 0.20 -17.14 -13.61
C ILE A 151 1.60 -17.73 -13.53
N ALA A 152 2.50 -17.15 -12.71
CA ALA A 152 3.90 -17.54 -12.65
C ALA A 152 4.13 -19.04 -12.31
N PRO A 153 3.40 -19.67 -11.35
CA PRO A 153 3.55 -21.08 -11.09
C PRO A 153 3.12 -21.97 -12.25
N ARG A 154 2.05 -21.59 -12.93
CA ARG A 154 1.54 -22.34 -14.09
C ARG A 154 2.49 -22.33 -15.28
N LEU A 155 3.27 -21.25 -15.42
CA LEU A 155 4.27 -21.10 -16.51
C LEU A 155 5.65 -21.67 -16.11
N GLY A 156 5.79 -22.22 -14.90
CA GLY A 156 7.06 -22.76 -14.41
C GLY A 156 8.11 -21.69 -14.07
N LEU A 157 7.71 -20.42 -13.95
CA LEU A 157 8.61 -19.32 -13.60
C LEU A 157 8.97 -19.34 -12.11
N ALA A 158 8.03 -19.70 -11.25
CA ALA A 158 8.20 -19.76 -9.79
C ALA A 158 7.41 -20.97 -9.22
N ILE A 159 7.84 -21.48 -8.07
CA ILE A 159 7.10 -22.55 -7.38
C ILE A 159 5.91 -22.02 -6.59
N ALA A 160 6.04 -20.81 -6.09
CA ALA A 160 5.04 -20.12 -5.30
C ALA A 160 4.96 -18.63 -5.67
N ILE A 161 3.92 -17.99 -5.20
CA ILE A 161 3.77 -16.54 -5.26
C ILE A 161 3.56 -15.96 -3.86
N VAL A 162 3.91 -14.67 -3.70
CA VAL A 162 3.43 -13.84 -2.60
C VAL A 162 2.61 -12.72 -3.24
N ASP A 163 1.31 -12.72 -2.96
CA ASP A 163 0.39 -11.77 -3.61
C ASP A 163 -0.80 -11.41 -2.70
N ILE A 164 -1.46 -10.32 -3.07
CA ILE A 164 -2.65 -9.82 -2.38
C ILE A 164 -3.84 -10.76 -2.62
N SER A 165 -4.51 -11.13 -1.54
CA SER A 165 -5.77 -11.86 -1.58
C SER A 165 -6.80 -11.16 -0.69
N SER A 166 -7.92 -10.73 -1.28
CA SER A 166 -9.05 -10.18 -0.53
C SER A 166 -10.14 -11.23 -0.31
N THR A 167 -10.52 -11.94 -1.36
CA THR A 167 -11.59 -12.95 -1.33
C THR A 167 -11.12 -14.35 -1.75
N GLY A 168 -9.87 -14.48 -2.17
CA GLY A 168 -9.34 -15.73 -2.72
C GLY A 168 -9.79 -16.05 -4.16
N ALA A 169 -10.71 -15.28 -4.74
CA ALA A 169 -11.30 -15.59 -6.05
C ALA A 169 -10.26 -15.64 -7.20
N THR A 170 -9.26 -14.75 -7.17
CA THR A 170 -8.18 -14.75 -8.18
C THR A 170 -7.31 -15.99 -8.06
N LEU A 171 -6.96 -16.39 -6.83
CA LEU A 171 -6.19 -17.61 -6.58
C LEU A 171 -6.95 -18.84 -7.09
N GLU A 172 -8.25 -18.93 -6.77
CA GLU A 172 -9.09 -20.05 -7.18
C GLU A 172 -9.18 -20.18 -8.70
N LYS A 173 -9.41 -19.07 -9.43
CA LYS A 173 -9.46 -19.03 -10.89
C LYS A 173 -8.15 -19.50 -11.54
N ASN A 174 -7.01 -19.26 -10.88
CA ASN A 174 -5.70 -19.65 -11.36
C ASN A 174 -5.22 -20.99 -10.79
N ARG A 175 -6.11 -21.78 -10.13
CA ARG A 175 -5.81 -23.08 -9.51
C ARG A 175 -4.69 -23.00 -8.45
N LEU A 176 -4.64 -21.88 -7.73
CA LEU A 176 -3.72 -21.67 -6.62
C LEU A 176 -4.42 -21.93 -5.28
N SER A 177 -3.64 -22.31 -4.28
CA SER A 177 -4.06 -22.47 -2.89
C SER A 177 -3.15 -21.61 -2.01
N ALA A 178 -3.76 -20.78 -1.15
CA ALA A 178 -3.01 -20.08 -0.12
C ALA A 178 -2.57 -21.09 0.95
N ILE A 179 -1.27 -21.11 1.27
CA ILE A 179 -0.65 -22.02 2.22
C ILE A 179 -0.10 -21.32 3.47
N GLY A 180 -0.03 -19.99 3.43
CA GLY A 180 0.41 -19.18 4.57
C GLY A 180 0.05 -17.72 4.38
N LYS A 181 -0.14 -17.03 5.50
CA LYS A 181 -0.39 -15.59 5.54
C LYS A 181 0.91 -14.89 5.90
N VAL A 182 1.30 -13.91 5.07
CA VAL A 182 2.48 -13.08 5.28
C VAL A 182 2.15 -11.91 6.18
N MET A 183 1.12 -11.13 5.82
CA MET A 183 0.64 -10.00 6.63
C MET A 183 -0.78 -9.61 6.25
N SER A 184 -1.46 -8.93 7.16
CA SER A 184 -2.70 -8.20 6.86
C SER A 184 -2.39 -6.75 6.54
N SER A 185 -3.11 -6.19 5.56
CA SER A 185 -2.99 -4.80 5.14
C SER A 185 -4.36 -4.13 5.10
N SER A 186 -4.35 -2.84 5.42
CA SER A 186 -5.46 -1.90 5.26
C SER A 186 -4.88 -0.53 4.86
N ALA A 187 -5.74 0.40 4.47
CA ALA A 187 -5.33 1.76 4.17
C ALA A 187 -4.78 2.45 5.43
N ARG A 188 -3.63 3.09 5.30
CA ARG A 188 -2.95 3.84 6.37
C ARG A 188 -2.88 5.30 6.02
N LEU A 189 -3.10 6.15 7.03
CA LEU A 189 -2.69 7.54 6.99
C LEU A 189 -1.22 7.59 7.37
N ILE A 190 -0.38 8.01 6.43
CA ILE A 190 1.07 8.19 6.67
C ILE A 190 1.44 9.66 6.63
N CYS A 191 2.54 10.01 7.33
CA CYS A 191 3.01 11.38 7.44
C CYS A 191 4.53 11.47 7.31
N ASN A 192 4.99 12.54 6.67
CA ASN A 192 6.40 12.90 6.65
C ASN A 192 6.87 13.28 8.07
N LYS A 193 8.04 12.77 8.50
CA LYS A 193 8.57 13.00 9.86
C LYS A 193 8.87 14.47 10.17
N ILE A 194 9.28 15.24 9.17
CA ILE A 194 9.57 16.68 9.33
C ILE A 194 8.26 17.45 9.39
N SER A 195 7.32 17.18 8.46
CA SER A 195 6.00 17.81 8.44
C SER A 195 5.22 17.55 9.73
N TYR A 196 5.32 16.35 10.30
CA TYR A 196 4.72 16.04 11.59
C TYR A 196 5.20 16.97 12.71
N LYS A 197 6.49 17.35 12.70
CA LYS A 197 7.06 18.26 13.71
C LYS A 197 6.79 19.74 13.41
N THR A 198 6.85 20.14 12.14
CA THR A 198 6.77 21.55 11.74
C THR A 198 5.35 22.05 11.51
N LYS A 199 4.40 21.13 11.23
CA LYS A 199 2.98 21.42 10.97
C LYS A 199 2.06 20.60 11.91
N TYR A 200 2.53 20.35 13.14
CA TYR A 200 1.90 19.42 14.09
C TYR A 200 0.41 19.65 14.27
N ASP A 201 -0.02 20.89 14.58
CA ASP A 201 -1.42 21.21 14.86
C ASP A 201 -2.35 20.90 13.66
N LYS A 202 -1.88 21.21 12.44
CA LYS A 202 -2.63 20.91 11.21
C LYS A 202 -2.70 19.40 10.94
N VAL A 203 -1.59 18.70 11.09
CA VAL A 203 -1.51 17.24 10.91
C VAL A 203 -2.41 16.51 11.91
N GLU A 204 -2.34 16.88 13.20
CA GLU A 204 -3.18 16.29 14.24
C GLU A 204 -4.67 16.58 14.04
N ALA A 205 -5.03 17.81 13.66
CA ALA A 205 -6.42 18.17 13.39
C ALA A 205 -7.02 17.30 12.27
N ILE A 206 -6.28 17.10 11.18
CA ILE A 206 -6.70 16.22 10.06
C ILE A 206 -6.75 14.77 10.51
N THR A 207 -5.71 14.30 11.21
CA THR A 207 -5.64 12.91 11.70
C THR A 207 -6.83 12.57 12.58
N ASN A 208 -7.18 13.45 13.53
CA ASN A 208 -8.30 13.23 14.44
C ASN A 208 -9.65 13.24 13.71
N LYS A 209 -9.83 14.12 12.72
CA LYS A 209 -11.03 14.11 11.87
C LYS A 209 -11.16 12.77 11.11
N LEU A 210 -10.08 12.30 10.49
CA LEU A 210 -10.11 11.06 9.71
C LEU A 210 -10.33 9.84 10.60
N LYS A 211 -9.69 9.77 11.79
CA LYS A 211 -9.92 8.68 12.77
C LYS A 211 -11.38 8.61 13.23
N GLY A 212 -12.02 9.75 13.45
CA GLY A 212 -13.43 9.82 13.86
C GLY A 212 -14.44 9.42 12.78
N LEU A 213 -14.00 9.35 11.51
CA LEU A 213 -14.83 9.01 10.35
C LEU A 213 -14.47 7.63 9.75
N SER A 214 -13.40 7.00 10.23
CA SER A 214 -13.00 5.66 9.81
C SER A 214 -13.93 4.60 10.41
N PRO A 215 -14.28 3.53 9.65
CA PRO A 215 -15.18 2.48 10.09
C PRO A 215 -14.63 1.67 11.27
#